data_8984dd896443959f3459e37b5e56fdf1
#
_entry.id   8984dd896443959f3459e37b5e56fdf1
#
_cell.length_a   1.000
_cell.length_b   1.000
_cell.length_c   1.000
_cell.angle_alpha   90.00
_cell.angle_beta   90.00
_cell.angle_gamma   90.00
#
_symmetry.space_group_name_H-M   'P 1'
#
loop_
_entity.id
_entity.type
_entity.pdbx_description
1 polymer ?
#
loop_
_entity_poly.entity_id
_entity_poly.type
_entity_poly.pdbx_seq_one_letter_code
_entity_poly.pdbx_strand_id
1 'polypeptide(L)'
;MATVKNTLKFDWIIILLFLSLISIGWVNIYSASYTQASGSFFDFSNMYTKQLLWICLSFILIVFILALEAKFYERFSSIIYLVSLITLLGLYVFGNNVNGATSWYLIGPASIQPSEFAKAATALALAKYASDIQTNMNAFKDQLKAFFILALPAIFIIPQPDPGSALIYVAFIFPLYREGLHFVYLLLGFFAAALFVGTLVVGSPGLGF
;
A
#
# COMPACT_ATOMS: atom_id res chain seq x y z
N MET A 1 38.98 -15.10 0.47
CA MET A 1 37.69 -14.49 0.93
C MET A 1 37.67 -13.04 0.49
N ALA A 2 37.03 -12.72 -0.60
CA ALA A 2 36.89 -11.35 -1.08
C ALA A 2 35.69 -10.72 -0.35
N THR A 3 35.98 -9.74 0.50
CA THR A 3 34.97 -8.88 1.12
C THR A 3 34.30 -8.08 0.01
N VAL A 4 33.09 -8.50 -0.39
CA VAL A 4 32.23 -7.69 -1.24
C VAL A 4 31.87 -6.44 -0.42
N LYS A 5 32.54 -5.33 -0.69
CA LYS A 5 32.11 -4.01 -0.25
C LYS A 5 30.77 -3.73 -0.90
N ASN A 6 29.69 -3.96 -0.17
CA ASN A 6 28.34 -3.50 -0.53
C ASN A 6 28.35 -1.96 -0.42
N THR A 7 28.82 -1.28 -1.46
CA THR A 7 28.57 0.14 -1.62
C THR A 7 27.11 0.29 -1.98
N LEU A 8 26.30 0.77 -1.03
CA LEU A 8 24.93 1.20 -1.28
C LEU A 8 24.97 2.21 -2.44
N LYS A 9 24.66 1.76 -3.63
CA LYS A 9 24.51 2.65 -4.80
C LYS A 9 23.13 3.25 -4.72
N PHE A 10 23.04 4.47 -4.22
CA PHE A 10 21.80 5.24 -4.25
C PHE A 10 21.51 5.66 -5.70
N ASP A 11 20.28 5.39 -6.15
CA ASP A 11 19.79 5.93 -7.41
C ASP A 11 19.30 7.37 -7.17
N TRP A 12 20.19 8.33 -7.44
CA TRP A 12 19.90 9.75 -7.23
C TRP A 12 18.73 10.24 -8.08
N ILE A 13 18.48 9.63 -9.25
CA ILE A 13 17.36 10.03 -10.12
C ILE A 13 16.04 9.69 -9.42
N ILE A 14 15.91 8.49 -8.87
CA ILE A 14 14.71 8.07 -8.12
C ILE A 14 14.51 8.95 -6.90
N ILE A 15 15.58 9.26 -6.15
CA ILE A 15 15.50 10.12 -4.96
C ILE A 15 15.03 11.53 -5.36
N LEU A 16 15.60 12.12 -6.40
CA LEU A 16 15.20 13.45 -6.87
C LEU A 16 13.75 13.49 -7.37
N LEU A 17 13.30 12.47 -8.11
CA LEU A 17 11.91 12.36 -8.54
C LEU A 17 10.96 12.23 -7.34
N PHE A 18 11.31 11.41 -6.36
CA PHE A 18 10.54 11.25 -5.14
C PHE A 18 10.40 12.57 -4.36
N LEU A 19 11.52 13.28 -4.14
CA LEU A 19 11.51 14.57 -3.46
C LEU A 19 10.72 15.63 -4.23
N SER A 20 10.83 15.65 -5.57
CA SER A 20 10.08 16.57 -6.42
C SER A 20 8.57 16.31 -6.31
N LEU A 21 8.13 15.07 -6.35
CA LEU A 21 6.72 14.71 -6.22
C LEU A 21 6.14 15.10 -4.84
N ILE A 22 6.89 14.86 -3.77
CA ILE A 22 6.47 15.27 -2.41
C ILE A 22 6.36 16.79 -2.33
N SER A 23 7.35 17.53 -2.88
CA SER A 23 7.36 19.00 -2.85
C SER A 23 6.19 19.59 -3.63
N ILE A 24 5.92 19.09 -4.83
CA ILE A 24 4.78 19.50 -5.66
C ILE A 24 3.46 19.18 -4.95
N GLY A 25 3.35 17.98 -4.35
CA GLY A 25 2.16 17.59 -3.60
C GLY A 25 1.91 18.50 -2.41
N TRP A 26 2.94 18.84 -1.65
CA TRP A 26 2.82 19.76 -0.51
C TRP A 26 2.42 21.18 -0.96
N VAL A 27 3.03 21.72 -2.01
CA VAL A 27 2.67 23.03 -2.58
C VAL A 27 1.21 23.06 -3.05
N ASN A 28 0.73 21.98 -3.65
CA ASN A 28 -0.68 21.84 -4.06
C ASN A 28 -1.62 21.91 -2.86
N ILE A 29 -1.33 21.16 -1.79
CA ILE A 29 -2.14 21.18 -0.56
C ILE A 29 -2.09 22.58 0.08
N TYR A 30 -0.92 23.20 0.12
CA TYR A 30 -0.77 24.58 0.62
C TYR A 30 -1.63 25.55 -0.18
N SER A 31 -1.53 25.53 -1.51
CA SER A 31 -2.30 26.41 -2.39
C SER A 31 -3.82 26.21 -2.26
N ALA A 32 -4.28 24.97 -2.12
CA ALA A 32 -5.69 24.65 -2.01
C ALA A 32 -6.30 24.96 -0.63
N SER A 33 -5.49 24.93 0.44
CA SER A 33 -5.95 25.11 1.82
C SER A 33 -5.58 26.46 2.43
N TYR A 34 -4.81 27.29 1.70
CA TYR A 34 -4.42 28.62 2.17
C TYR A 34 -5.60 29.58 2.11
N THR A 35 -5.99 30.12 3.26
CA THR A 35 -6.94 31.24 3.38
C THR A 35 -6.25 32.40 4.09
N GLN A 36 -6.54 33.64 3.68
CA GLN A 36 -5.94 34.84 4.30
C GLN A 36 -6.26 34.98 5.81
N ALA A 37 -7.27 34.23 6.30
CA ALA A 37 -7.63 34.15 7.70
C ALA A 37 -6.85 33.08 8.48
N SER A 38 -6.02 32.30 7.83
CA SER A 38 -5.16 31.30 8.49
C SER A 38 -4.08 32.06 9.29
N GLY A 39 -4.09 31.87 10.61
CA GLY A 39 -3.16 32.50 11.56
C GLY A 39 -1.69 32.15 11.31
N SER A 40 -0.97 31.74 12.33
CA SER A 40 0.44 31.32 12.19
C SER A 40 0.63 30.17 11.19
N PHE A 41 1.71 30.21 10.39
CA PHE A 41 2.11 29.13 9.47
C PHE A 41 2.25 27.77 10.17
N PHE A 42 2.62 27.76 11.46
CA PHE A 42 2.76 26.55 12.27
C PHE A 42 1.50 26.18 13.05
N ASP A 43 0.34 26.66 12.65
CA ASP A 43 -0.92 26.23 13.26
C ASP A 43 -1.29 24.82 12.77
N PHE A 44 -1.30 23.86 13.70
CA PHE A 44 -1.64 22.45 13.42
C PHE A 44 -3.12 22.22 13.09
N SER A 45 -3.96 23.24 13.08
CA SER A 45 -5.30 23.16 12.51
C SER A 45 -5.25 23.10 10.99
N ASN A 46 -4.23 23.67 10.36
CA ASN A 46 -4.07 23.74 8.91
C ASN A 46 -3.62 22.41 8.30
N MET A 47 -4.22 22.05 7.15
CA MET A 47 -3.91 20.79 6.45
C MET A 47 -2.46 20.73 5.98
N TYR A 48 -1.90 21.84 5.47
CA TYR A 48 -0.52 21.87 4.98
C TYR A 48 0.52 21.71 6.10
N THR A 49 0.24 22.19 7.32
CA THR A 49 1.10 21.99 8.49
C THR A 49 1.09 20.52 8.95
N LYS A 50 -0.09 19.89 9.01
CA LYS A 50 -0.22 18.45 9.29
C LYS A 50 0.53 17.63 8.25
N GLN A 51 0.41 17.98 6.97
CA GLN A 51 1.10 17.29 5.89
C GLN A 51 2.62 17.38 6.03
N LEU A 52 3.16 18.57 6.39
CA LEU A 52 4.58 18.73 6.63
C LEU A 52 5.08 17.83 7.78
N LEU A 53 4.32 17.73 8.86
CA LEU A 53 4.62 16.83 9.98
C LEU A 53 4.67 15.37 9.51
N TRP A 54 3.68 14.93 8.72
CA TRP A 54 3.66 13.57 8.19
C TRP A 54 4.82 13.29 7.23
N ILE A 55 5.24 14.27 6.43
CA ILE A 55 6.43 14.18 5.58
C ILE A 55 7.68 13.97 6.45
N CYS A 56 7.88 14.76 7.50
CA CYS A 56 9.02 14.60 8.41
C CYS A 56 9.04 13.22 9.08
N LEU A 57 7.88 12.76 9.59
CA LEU A 57 7.75 11.42 10.19
C LEU A 57 8.05 10.32 9.18
N SER A 58 7.61 10.49 7.92
CA SER A 58 7.88 9.53 6.85
C SER A 58 9.38 9.41 6.54
N PHE A 59 10.14 10.50 6.57
CA PHE A 59 11.60 10.44 6.41
C PHE A 59 12.28 9.66 7.54
N ILE A 60 11.84 9.86 8.79
CA ILE A 60 12.34 9.08 9.93
C ILE A 60 12.03 7.60 9.73
N LEU A 61 10.82 7.27 9.30
CA LEU A 61 10.41 5.90 9.04
C LEU A 61 11.22 5.27 7.89
N ILE A 62 11.48 6.01 6.81
CA ILE A 62 12.32 5.54 5.70
C ILE A 62 13.72 5.17 6.19
N VAL A 63 14.35 6.04 7.00
CA VAL A 63 15.67 5.75 7.57
C VAL A 63 15.64 4.49 8.43
N PHE A 64 14.60 4.33 9.27
CA PHE A 64 14.42 3.15 10.11
C PHE A 64 14.25 1.87 9.26
N ILE A 65 13.41 1.92 8.23
CA ILE A 65 13.18 0.78 7.32
C ILE A 65 14.47 0.40 6.59
N LEU A 66 15.24 1.37 6.09
CA LEU A 66 16.48 1.11 5.37
C LEU A 66 17.63 0.65 6.29
N ALA A 67 17.57 0.95 7.58
CA ALA A 67 18.55 0.48 8.56
C ALA A 67 18.40 -1.00 8.91
N LEU A 68 17.22 -1.59 8.67
CA LEU A 68 16.98 -3.00 8.94
C LEU A 68 17.52 -3.87 7.79
N GLU A 69 18.15 -4.98 8.15
CA GLU A 69 18.66 -5.94 7.16
C GLU A 69 17.52 -6.64 6.42
N ALA A 70 17.73 -6.96 5.13
CA ALA A 70 16.76 -7.70 4.31
C ALA A 70 16.32 -9.03 4.95
N LYS A 71 17.24 -9.72 5.66
CA LYS A 71 16.96 -10.96 6.39
C LYS A 71 15.92 -10.78 7.51
N PHE A 72 15.82 -9.59 8.10
CA PHE A 72 14.79 -9.28 9.08
C PHE A 72 13.41 -9.36 8.43
N TYR A 73 13.23 -8.71 7.28
CA TYR A 73 11.96 -8.73 6.55
C TYR A 73 11.58 -10.13 6.08
N GLU A 74 12.55 -10.90 5.57
CA GLU A 74 12.35 -12.28 5.16
C GLU A 74 11.86 -13.14 6.35
N ARG A 75 12.52 -13.06 7.48
CA ARG A 75 12.18 -13.84 8.69
C ARG A 75 10.81 -13.48 9.24
N PHE A 76 10.48 -12.19 9.30
CA PHE A 76 9.26 -11.70 9.95
C PHE A 76 8.09 -11.49 8.99
N SER A 77 8.26 -11.65 7.67
CA SER A 77 7.21 -11.41 6.67
C SER A 77 5.89 -12.11 6.96
N SER A 78 5.92 -13.37 7.40
CA SER A 78 4.71 -14.14 7.74
C SER A 78 3.99 -13.57 8.97
N ILE A 79 4.75 -13.11 9.97
CA ILE A 79 4.18 -12.50 11.18
C ILE A 79 3.61 -11.12 10.83
N ILE A 80 4.33 -10.31 10.07
CA ILE A 80 3.88 -9.00 9.60
C ILE A 80 2.58 -9.15 8.80
N TYR A 81 2.51 -10.14 7.92
CA TYR A 81 1.31 -10.46 7.14
C TYR A 81 0.14 -10.86 8.04
N LEU A 82 0.36 -11.77 8.99
CA LEU A 82 -0.69 -12.20 9.94
C LEU A 82 -1.22 -11.03 10.78
N VAL A 83 -0.32 -10.20 11.31
CA VAL A 83 -0.70 -8.99 12.07
C VAL A 83 -1.52 -8.05 11.21
N SER A 84 -1.14 -7.84 9.94
CA SER A 84 -1.90 -6.98 9.03
C SER A 84 -3.31 -7.52 8.76
N LEU A 85 -3.49 -8.84 8.65
CA LEU A 85 -4.81 -9.46 8.53
C LEU A 85 -5.67 -9.27 9.78
N ILE A 86 -5.06 -9.43 10.96
CA ILE A 86 -5.75 -9.20 12.24
C ILE A 86 -6.20 -7.73 12.35
N THR A 87 -5.36 -6.77 11.94
CA THR A 87 -5.75 -5.35 11.94
C THR A 87 -6.87 -5.05 10.96
N LEU A 88 -6.88 -5.69 9.77
CA LEU A 88 -8.00 -5.58 8.82
C LEU A 88 -9.30 -6.16 9.39
N LEU A 89 -9.24 -7.31 10.05
CA LEU A 89 -10.40 -7.91 10.72
C LEU A 89 -10.90 -7.04 11.88
N GLY A 90 -9.99 -6.42 12.61
CA GLY A 90 -10.35 -5.51 13.70
C GLY A 90 -11.17 -4.31 13.27
N LEU A 91 -11.09 -3.88 12.01
CA LEU A 91 -11.90 -2.78 11.47
C LEU A 91 -13.41 -3.08 11.48
N TYR A 92 -13.82 -4.34 11.40
CA TYR A 92 -15.23 -4.71 11.49
C TYR A 92 -15.84 -4.43 12.87
N VAL A 93 -14.99 -4.35 13.92
CA VAL A 93 -15.42 -4.11 15.29
C VAL A 93 -15.10 -2.68 15.75
N PHE A 94 -13.92 -2.19 15.37
CA PHE A 94 -13.36 -0.92 15.87
C PHE A 94 -13.19 0.13 14.77
N GLY A 95 -13.61 -0.15 13.52
CA GLY A 95 -13.47 0.77 12.40
C GLY A 95 -14.38 1.98 12.54
N ASN A 96 -13.89 3.12 12.11
CA ASN A 96 -14.65 4.36 12.05
C ASN A 96 -15.03 4.69 10.60
N ASN A 97 -16.23 5.20 10.42
CA ASN A 97 -16.69 5.63 9.10
C ASN A 97 -16.09 7.00 8.78
N VAL A 98 -15.29 7.06 7.74
CA VAL A 98 -14.72 8.29 7.19
C VAL A 98 -15.07 8.34 5.71
N ASN A 99 -15.83 9.35 5.30
CA ASN A 99 -16.28 9.56 3.91
C ASN A 99 -17.01 8.33 3.30
N GLY A 100 -17.79 7.61 4.11
CA GLY A 100 -18.56 6.45 3.65
C GLY A 100 -17.81 5.11 3.73
N ALA A 101 -16.52 5.09 4.05
CA ALA A 101 -15.74 3.87 4.23
C ALA A 101 -15.40 3.61 5.70
N THR A 102 -15.61 2.39 6.19
CA THR A 102 -15.26 1.96 7.56
C THR A 102 -13.86 1.33 7.61
N SER A 103 -12.90 1.97 6.95
CA SER A 103 -11.54 1.46 6.73
C SER A 103 -10.46 2.17 7.58
N TRP A 104 -10.87 2.96 8.57
CA TRP A 104 -9.97 3.81 9.35
C TRP A 104 -10.03 3.53 10.84
N TYR A 105 -8.86 3.50 11.49
CA TYR A 105 -8.74 3.67 12.95
C TYR A 105 -8.47 5.13 13.25
N LEU A 106 -9.28 5.74 14.11
CA LEU A 106 -9.06 7.10 14.61
C LEU A 106 -8.33 7.02 15.95
N ILE A 107 -7.13 7.58 16.01
CA ILE A 107 -6.30 7.63 17.24
C ILE A 107 -6.05 9.10 17.55
N GLY A 108 -6.93 9.72 18.33
CA GLY A 108 -6.88 11.15 18.58
C GLY A 108 -7.01 11.95 17.27
N PRO A 109 -6.07 12.88 16.96
CA PRO A 109 -6.09 13.67 15.74
C PRO A 109 -5.57 12.93 14.50
N ALA A 110 -5.06 11.69 14.65
CA ALA A 110 -4.50 10.89 13.58
C ALA A 110 -5.48 9.81 13.12
N SER A 111 -5.48 9.52 11.82
CA SER A 111 -6.20 8.40 11.23
C SER A 111 -5.21 7.44 10.58
N ILE A 112 -5.39 6.14 10.82
CA ILE A 112 -4.56 5.08 10.26
C ILE A 112 -5.46 4.17 9.44
N GLN A 113 -5.03 3.88 8.20
CA GLN A 113 -5.72 2.96 7.31
C GLN A 113 -4.94 1.64 7.24
N PRO A 114 -5.43 0.55 7.86
CA PRO A 114 -4.73 -0.73 7.89
C PRO A 114 -4.49 -1.34 6.51
N SER A 115 -5.32 -1.05 5.52
CA SER A 115 -5.13 -1.54 4.14
C SER A 115 -3.82 -1.07 3.51
N GLU A 116 -3.29 0.11 3.89
CA GLU A 116 -1.99 0.61 3.40
C GLU A 116 -0.83 -0.30 3.90
N PHE A 117 -0.87 -0.67 5.17
CA PHE A 117 0.11 -1.59 5.76
C PHE A 117 -0.06 -3.01 5.22
N ALA A 118 -1.30 -3.45 5.01
CA ALA A 118 -1.60 -4.78 4.49
C ALA A 118 -1.05 -4.97 3.06
N LYS A 119 -1.05 -3.93 2.22
CA LYS A 119 -0.42 -3.99 0.90
C LYS A 119 1.08 -4.29 0.99
N ALA A 120 1.80 -3.57 1.86
CA ALA A 120 3.23 -3.80 2.08
C ALA A 120 3.50 -5.19 2.70
N ALA A 121 2.69 -5.60 3.67
CA ALA A 121 2.78 -6.91 4.29
C ALA A 121 2.55 -8.05 3.29
N THR A 122 1.58 -7.89 2.39
CA THR A 122 1.29 -8.84 1.31
C THR A 122 2.45 -8.92 0.32
N ALA A 123 3.05 -7.77 -0.06
CA ALA A 123 4.24 -7.75 -0.90
C ALA A 123 5.39 -8.56 -0.30
N LEU A 124 5.65 -8.38 1.00
CA LEU A 124 6.68 -9.14 1.73
C LEU A 124 6.37 -10.63 1.79
N ALA A 125 5.12 -11.00 2.07
CA ALA A 125 4.70 -12.40 2.15
C ALA A 125 4.81 -13.09 0.78
N LEU A 126 4.40 -12.42 -0.31
CA LEU A 126 4.54 -12.94 -1.66
C LEU A 126 5.99 -13.05 -2.10
N ALA A 127 6.82 -12.03 -1.82
CA ALA A 127 8.24 -12.05 -2.14
C ALA A 127 8.95 -13.21 -1.44
N LYS A 128 8.65 -13.44 -0.14
CA LYS A 128 9.17 -14.60 0.57
C LYS A 128 8.70 -15.91 -0.06
N TYR A 129 7.41 -16.02 -0.36
CA TYR A 129 6.87 -17.23 -0.97
C TYR A 129 7.50 -17.53 -2.34
N ALA A 130 7.63 -16.51 -3.20
CA ALA A 130 8.20 -16.65 -4.53
C ALA A 130 9.72 -16.94 -4.50
N SER A 131 10.44 -16.48 -3.48
CA SER A 131 11.88 -16.72 -3.32
C SER A 131 12.23 -18.10 -2.75
N ASP A 132 11.25 -18.87 -2.27
CA ASP A 132 11.49 -20.22 -1.79
C ASP A 132 11.87 -21.15 -2.97
N ILE A 133 12.97 -21.88 -2.82
CA ILE A 133 13.53 -22.79 -3.83
C ILE A 133 12.51 -23.88 -4.24
N GLN A 134 11.59 -24.24 -3.34
CA GLN A 134 10.56 -25.25 -3.58
C GLN A 134 9.35 -24.70 -4.36
N THR A 135 9.23 -23.39 -4.50
CA THR A 135 8.09 -22.78 -5.17
C THR A 135 8.28 -22.79 -6.68
N ASN A 136 7.31 -23.36 -7.40
CA ASN A 136 7.27 -23.38 -8.85
C ASN A 136 5.98 -22.74 -9.35
N MET A 137 6.06 -21.51 -9.84
CA MET A 137 4.89 -20.77 -10.34
C MET A 137 4.22 -21.39 -11.58
N ASN A 138 4.83 -22.41 -12.21
CA ASN A 138 4.15 -23.20 -13.24
C ASN A 138 3.26 -24.29 -12.64
N ALA A 139 3.43 -24.66 -11.36
CA ALA A 139 2.63 -25.66 -10.70
C ALA A 139 1.34 -25.04 -10.14
N PHE A 140 0.19 -25.59 -10.49
CA PHE A 140 -1.13 -25.09 -10.06
C PHE A 140 -1.25 -24.96 -8.53
N LYS A 141 -0.64 -25.87 -7.77
CA LYS A 141 -0.64 -25.83 -6.30
C LYS A 141 0.02 -24.57 -5.76
N ASP A 142 1.12 -24.14 -6.36
CA ASP A 142 1.87 -22.98 -5.89
C ASP A 142 1.22 -21.68 -6.38
N GLN A 143 0.63 -21.69 -7.58
CA GLN A 143 -0.25 -20.61 -8.04
C GLN A 143 -1.41 -20.37 -7.06
N LEU A 144 -2.09 -21.45 -6.65
CA LEU A 144 -3.22 -21.36 -5.72
C LEU A 144 -2.83 -20.76 -4.37
N LYS A 145 -1.66 -21.14 -3.83
CA LYS A 145 -1.15 -20.54 -2.58
C LYS A 145 -0.83 -19.05 -2.75
N ALA A 146 -0.17 -18.65 -3.84
CA ALA A 146 0.12 -17.26 -4.14
C ALA A 146 -1.16 -16.43 -4.25
N PHE A 147 -2.17 -16.96 -4.96
CA PHE A 147 -3.48 -16.31 -5.05
C PHE A 147 -4.20 -16.24 -3.70
N PHE A 148 -4.05 -17.23 -2.85
CA PHE A 148 -4.63 -17.20 -1.50
C PHE A 148 -4.00 -16.09 -0.65
N ILE A 149 -2.67 -15.92 -0.71
CA ILE A 149 -1.97 -14.82 -0.04
C ILE A 149 -2.47 -13.46 -0.53
N LEU A 150 -2.76 -13.33 -1.83
CA LEU A 150 -3.30 -12.10 -2.41
C LEU A 150 -4.77 -11.86 -2.07
N ALA A 151 -5.58 -12.89 -2.20
CA ALA A 151 -7.03 -12.77 -2.10
C ALA A 151 -7.49 -12.49 -0.67
N LEU A 152 -6.80 -13.02 0.34
CA LEU A 152 -7.26 -12.96 1.72
C LEU A 152 -7.39 -11.52 2.24
N PRO A 153 -6.39 -10.62 2.12
CA PRO A 153 -6.56 -9.23 2.51
C PRO A 153 -7.56 -8.49 1.61
N ALA A 154 -7.61 -8.78 0.30
CA ALA A 154 -8.57 -8.16 -0.61
C ALA A 154 -10.01 -8.49 -0.22
N ILE A 155 -10.30 -9.75 0.15
CA ILE A 155 -11.62 -10.19 0.65
C ILE A 155 -12.02 -9.43 1.92
N PHE A 156 -11.07 -9.12 2.80
CA PHE A 156 -11.37 -8.34 4.01
C PHE A 156 -11.56 -6.85 3.71
N ILE A 157 -10.97 -6.31 2.65
CA ILE A 157 -11.11 -4.89 2.28
C ILE A 157 -12.42 -4.61 1.53
N ILE A 158 -12.87 -5.52 0.67
CA ILE A 158 -14.07 -5.31 -0.17
C ILE A 158 -15.30 -4.90 0.64
N PRO A 159 -15.65 -5.55 1.78
CA PRO A 159 -16.82 -5.16 2.57
C PRO A 159 -16.66 -3.85 3.36
N GLN A 160 -15.46 -3.24 3.38
CA GLN A 160 -15.18 -1.99 4.08
C GLN A 160 -15.45 -0.75 3.23
N PRO A 161 -16.25 -0.77 2.20
CA PRO A 161 -16.42 0.08 1.02
C PRO A 161 -15.15 0.87 0.63
N ASP A 162 -14.02 0.15 0.47
CA ASP A 162 -12.74 0.70 0.01
C ASP A 162 -12.29 -0.01 -1.29
N PRO A 163 -13.02 0.23 -2.41
CA PRO A 163 -12.74 -0.43 -3.68
C PRO A 163 -11.37 -0.07 -4.26
N GLY A 164 -10.89 1.13 -3.98
CA GLY A 164 -9.58 1.58 -4.45
C GLY A 164 -8.44 0.74 -3.87
N SER A 165 -8.46 0.50 -2.56
CA SER A 165 -7.46 -0.35 -1.91
C SER A 165 -7.53 -1.80 -2.36
N ALA A 166 -8.74 -2.35 -2.57
CA ALA A 166 -8.91 -3.71 -3.08
C ALA A 166 -8.36 -3.88 -4.50
N LEU A 167 -8.55 -2.89 -5.37
CA LEU A 167 -8.08 -2.92 -6.76
C LEU A 167 -6.55 -3.01 -6.88
N ILE A 168 -5.82 -2.41 -5.94
CA ILE A 168 -4.35 -2.43 -5.93
C ILE A 168 -3.81 -3.87 -5.83
N TYR A 169 -4.54 -4.80 -5.20
CA TYR A 169 -4.11 -6.20 -5.11
C TYR A 169 -4.03 -6.90 -6.47
N VAL A 170 -4.78 -6.44 -7.48
CA VAL A 170 -4.65 -6.96 -8.85
C VAL A 170 -3.27 -6.65 -9.43
N ALA A 171 -2.63 -5.56 -9.03
CA ALA A 171 -1.29 -5.21 -9.51
C ALA A 171 -0.21 -6.23 -9.08
N PHE A 172 -0.43 -7.01 -8.01
CA PHE A 172 0.50 -8.06 -7.60
C PHE A 172 0.59 -9.24 -8.60
N ILE A 173 -0.34 -9.33 -9.55
CA ILE A 173 -0.26 -10.32 -10.64
C ILE A 173 0.97 -10.06 -11.53
N PHE A 174 1.40 -8.79 -11.70
CA PHE A 174 2.58 -8.45 -12.50
C PHE A 174 3.89 -9.05 -11.96
N PRO A 175 4.25 -8.88 -10.66
CA PRO A 175 5.39 -9.59 -10.08
C PRO A 175 5.27 -11.11 -10.19
N LEU A 176 4.11 -11.70 -9.95
CA LEU A 176 3.89 -13.14 -10.07
C LEU A 176 4.06 -13.63 -11.51
N TYR A 177 3.62 -12.86 -12.50
CA TYR A 177 3.88 -13.16 -13.92
C TYR A 177 5.37 -13.18 -14.23
N ARG A 178 6.14 -12.25 -13.68
CA ARG A 178 7.60 -12.24 -13.82
C ARG A 178 8.26 -13.48 -13.20
N GLU A 179 7.69 -14.02 -12.13
CA GLU A 179 8.15 -15.25 -11.45
C GLU A 179 7.66 -16.55 -12.13
N GLY A 180 6.96 -16.43 -13.28
CA GLY A 180 6.55 -17.59 -14.11
C GLY A 180 5.06 -17.91 -14.10
N LEU A 181 4.21 -17.05 -13.54
CA LEU A 181 2.77 -17.19 -13.65
C LEU A 181 2.33 -17.03 -15.12
N HIS A 182 1.40 -17.87 -15.58
CA HIS A 182 0.98 -17.86 -16.98
C HIS A 182 0.30 -16.54 -17.38
N PHE A 183 0.58 -16.03 -18.58
CA PHE A 183 0.07 -14.76 -19.11
C PHE A 183 -1.46 -14.61 -19.05
N VAL A 184 -2.21 -15.71 -19.13
CA VAL A 184 -3.66 -15.71 -19.04
C VAL A 184 -4.17 -15.09 -17.74
N TYR A 185 -3.48 -15.30 -16.61
CA TYR A 185 -3.87 -14.70 -15.34
C TYR A 185 -3.71 -13.17 -15.32
N LEU A 186 -2.72 -12.66 -16.06
CA LEU A 186 -2.53 -11.22 -16.21
C LEU A 186 -3.69 -10.60 -17.01
N LEU A 187 -4.11 -11.25 -18.09
CA LEU A 187 -5.28 -10.84 -18.85
C LEU A 187 -6.57 -10.89 -18.03
N LEU A 188 -6.77 -11.99 -17.28
CA LEU A 188 -7.93 -12.15 -16.41
C LEU A 188 -7.95 -11.08 -15.30
N GLY A 189 -6.81 -10.79 -14.69
CA GLY A 189 -6.68 -9.73 -13.68
C GLY A 189 -7.00 -8.35 -14.25
N PHE A 190 -6.49 -8.03 -15.43
CA PHE A 190 -6.79 -6.78 -16.12
C PHE A 190 -8.29 -6.67 -16.46
N PHE A 191 -8.88 -7.74 -16.99
CA PHE A 191 -10.29 -7.77 -17.32
C PHE A 191 -11.18 -7.66 -16.08
N ALA A 192 -10.84 -8.36 -14.99
CA ALA A 192 -11.54 -8.26 -13.71
C ALA A 192 -11.47 -6.83 -13.13
N ALA A 193 -10.30 -6.19 -13.19
CA ALA A 193 -10.13 -4.81 -12.77
C ALA A 193 -10.97 -3.83 -13.62
N ALA A 194 -10.98 -4.01 -14.94
CA ALA A 194 -11.77 -3.18 -15.85
C ALA A 194 -13.27 -3.33 -15.60
N LEU A 195 -13.77 -4.57 -15.40
CA LEU A 195 -15.16 -4.83 -15.04
C LEU A 195 -15.51 -4.19 -13.68
N PHE A 196 -14.64 -4.34 -12.69
CA PHE A 196 -14.87 -3.77 -11.37
C PHE A 196 -14.97 -2.23 -11.42
N VAL A 197 -14.05 -1.57 -12.12
CA VAL A 197 -14.12 -0.11 -12.34
C VAL A 197 -15.37 0.27 -13.13
N GLY A 198 -15.71 -0.49 -14.16
CA GLY A 198 -16.93 -0.27 -14.96
C GLY A 198 -18.20 -0.34 -14.12
N THR A 199 -18.30 -1.32 -13.21
CA THR A 199 -19.47 -1.44 -12.31
C THR A 199 -19.56 -0.29 -11.31
N LEU A 200 -18.42 0.22 -10.81
CA LEU A 200 -18.39 1.40 -9.94
C LEU A 200 -18.86 2.66 -10.67
N VAL A 201 -18.42 2.87 -11.90
CA VAL A 201 -18.80 4.04 -12.71
C VAL A 201 -20.29 4.00 -13.07
N VAL A 202 -20.80 2.84 -13.49
CA VAL A 202 -22.23 2.68 -13.88
C VAL A 202 -23.15 2.65 -12.67
N GLY A 203 -22.70 2.07 -11.56
CA GLY A 203 -23.48 1.95 -10.32
C GLY A 203 -23.56 3.23 -9.48
N SER A 204 -22.81 4.29 -9.84
CA SER A 204 -22.83 5.59 -9.18
C SER A 204 -23.47 6.66 -10.09
N PRO A 205 -24.79 6.68 -10.28
CA PRO A 205 -25.46 7.64 -11.18
C PRO A 205 -25.41 9.10 -10.73
N GLY A 206 -24.63 9.43 -9.68
CA GLY A 206 -24.52 10.76 -9.10
C GLY A 206 -23.14 11.43 -9.20
N LEU A 207 -22.13 10.78 -9.77
CA LEU A 207 -20.84 11.42 -10.10
C LEU A 207 -20.90 11.95 -11.53
N GLY A 208 -21.78 12.96 -11.75
CA GLY A 208 -21.70 13.79 -12.94
C GLY A 208 -20.39 14.59 -12.92
N PHE A 209 -19.51 14.31 -13.88
CA PHE A 209 -18.39 15.17 -14.24
C PHE A 209 -18.90 16.43 -14.91
#